data_1a2139d49007c64127def1360c265e51
#
_entry.id   1a2139d49007c64127def1360c265e51
#
_cell.length_a   1.000
_cell.length_b   1.000
_cell.length_c   1.000
_cell.angle_alpha   90.00
_cell.angle_beta   90.00
_cell.angle_gamma   90.00
#
_symmetry.space_group_name_H-M   'P 1'
#
loop_
_entity.id
_entity.type
_entity.pdbx_description
1 polymer ?
#
loop_
_entity_poly.entity_id
_entity_poly.type
_entity_poly.pdbx_seq_one_letter_code
_entity_poly.pdbx_strand_id
1 'polypeptide(L)'
;MSLLRPILASLAALAFTASLSAQVKVGGGYEPAAPTADADPALEGVTIIDKLDSQVPLDATFRDERGREVSFREVLPKDRPAILQIGYMRCPMLCSLVMNALVRGIQGVDWTVGEQYDVISLSVNPAEGPDLAEGKKAGYVAEYGRPKSAPGWHFLTGEESQIRRVTDAVGFEYRLQESGEYSHAAGVFVLTPDGRLSRVLYGVKYQPADVRMALLEASQGKIGTTLDRIILWCHMYDAQAGGYVVLAMRVMQIGGALTLAVLGGGLGWFWWREARARRLAPPTEAGAAR
;
A
#
# COMPACT_ATOMS: atom_id res chain seq x y z
N MET A 1 45.76 -26.16 33.45
CA MET A 1 44.79 -25.15 33.89
C MET A 1 44.71 -23.93 32.97
N SER A 2 45.05 -24.01 31.68
CA SER A 2 45.17 -22.84 30.80
C SER A 2 44.10 -22.78 29.69
N LEU A 3 43.21 -23.75 29.55
CA LEU A 3 42.20 -23.83 28.46
C LEU A 3 40.77 -23.41 28.91
N LEU A 4 40.55 -23.18 30.20
CA LEU A 4 39.19 -22.80 30.69
C LEU A 4 38.90 -21.29 30.60
N ARG A 5 39.91 -20.45 30.45
CA ARG A 5 39.72 -18.98 30.42
C ARG A 5 39.03 -18.46 29.11
N PRO A 6 39.31 -18.97 27.90
CA PRO A 6 38.64 -18.46 26.70
C PRO A 6 37.18 -18.94 26.56
N ILE A 7 36.82 -20.09 27.16
CA ILE A 7 35.45 -20.61 27.10
C ILE A 7 34.49 -19.81 28.00
N LEU A 8 34.93 -19.39 29.15
CA LEU A 8 34.14 -18.54 30.07
C LEU A 8 33.92 -17.12 29.51
N ALA A 9 34.85 -16.56 28.78
CA ALA A 9 34.70 -15.26 28.14
C ALA A 9 33.70 -15.31 26.99
N SER A 10 33.64 -16.42 26.25
CA SER A 10 32.68 -16.61 25.16
C SER A 10 31.24 -16.85 25.65
N LEU A 11 31.06 -17.52 26.79
CA LEU A 11 29.76 -17.73 27.43
C LEU A 11 29.21 -16.45 28.09
N ALA A 12 30.07 -15.57 28.61
CA ALA A 12 29.66 -14.28 29.16
C ALA A 12 29.18 -13.30 28.06
N ALA A 13 29.75 -13.37 26.86
CA ALA A 13 29.32 -12.57 25.73
C ALA A 13 27.93 -13.03 25.18
N LEU A 14 27.62 -14.33 25.27
CA LEU A 14 26.29 -14.85 24.85
C LEU A 14 25.18 -14.53 25.88
N ALA A 15 25.53 -14.43 27.19
CA ALA A 15 24.55 -14.12 28.22
C ALA A 15 24.16 -12.63 28.26
N PHE A 16 24.98 -11.73 27.69
CA PHE A 16 24.67 -10.30 27.65
C PHE A 16 23.70 -9.91 26.55
N THR A 17 23.47 -10.80 25.55
CA THR A 17 22.51 -10.55 24.47
C THR A 17 21.06 -10.92 24.82
N ALA A 18 20.85 -11.64 25.91
CA ALA A 18 19.51 -12.12 26.30
C ALA A 18 18.69 -11.14 27.18
N SER A 19 19.25 -9.99 27.60
CA SER A 19 18.59 -9.09 28.56
C SER A 19 18.22 -7.71 28.01
N LEU A 20 18.31 -7.48 26.70
CA LEU A 20 17.86 -6.23 26.10
C LEU A 20 16.55 -6.43 25.32
N SER A 21 15.54 -7.01 26.00
CA SER A 21 14.16 -6.82 25.62
C SER A 21 13.70 -5.44 26.10
N ALA A 22 14.43 -4.40 25.72
CA ALA A 22 13.92 -3.05 25.78
C ALA A 22 12.76 -2.98 24.79
N GLN A 23 11.54 -2.96 25.30
CA GLN A 23 10.36 -2.57 24.57
C GLN A 23 10.56 -1.12 24.12
N VAL A 24 11.21 -0.93 22.98
CA VAL A 24 11.16 0.34 22.28
C VAL A 24 9.73 0.43 21.76
N LYS A 25 8.89 1.19 22.45
CA LYS A 25 7.65 1.73 21.92
C LYS A 25 8.05 2.68 20.77
N VAL A 26 8.33 2.12 19.60
CA VAL A 26 8.51 2.87 18.37
C VAL A 26 7.13 3.18 17.83
N GLY A 27 6.79 4.44 17.82
CA GLY A 27 5.59 4.98 17.23
C GLY A 27 4.53 5.31 18.26
N GLY A 28 4.27 6.59 18.44
CA GLY A 28 2.97 7.06 18.90
C GLY A 28 1.96 6.62 17.86
N GLY A 29 1.41 5.40 18.00
CA GLY A 29 0.29 4.96 17.22
C GLY A 29 -0.82 5.98 17.44
N TYR A 30 -1.35 6.51 16.36
CA TYR A 30 -2.68 7.06 16.36
C TYR A 30 -3.58 5.88 16.78
N GLU A 31 -3.91 5.84 18.06
CA GLU A 31 -4.98 4.99 18.55
C GLU A 31 -6.23 5.56 17.90
N PRO A 32 -6.92 4.82 17.00
CA PRO A 32 -8.19 5.28 16.53
C PRO A 32 -9.02 5.50 17.80
N ALA A 33 -9.50 6.71 18.01
CA ALA A 33 -10.39 6.99 19.12
C ALA A 33 -11.45 5.91 19.10
N ALA A 34 -11.53 5.12 20.17
CA ALA A 34 -12.62 4.17 20.33
C ALA A 34 -13.91 4.93 20.01
N PRO A 35 -14.86 4.36 19.25
CA PRO A 35 -16.10 5.03 18.95
C PRO A 35 -16.67 5.53 20.28
N THR A 36 -16.63 6.85 20.47
CA THR A 36 -17.23 7.47 21.64
C THR A 36 -18.70 7.10 21.62
N ALA A 37 -19.27 6.80 22.76
CA ALA A 37 -20.69 6.41 22.89
C ALA A 37 -21.66 7.47 22.33
N ASP A 38 -21.15 8.62 21.91
CA ASP A 38 -21.83 9.72 21.22
C ASP A 38 -21.46 9.79 19.73
N ALA A 39 -21.28 8.64 19.05
CA ALA A 39 -21.12 8.62 17.60
C ALA A 39 -22.35 9.30 16.98
N ASP A 40 -22.11 10.37 16.19
CA ASP A 40 -23.16 11.07 15.46
C ASP A 40 -24.01 10.04 14.68
N PRO A 41 -25.33 9.93 14.92
CA PRO A 41 -26.19 9.00 14.21
C PRO A 41 -26.10 9.13 12.67
N ALA A 42 -25.67 10.30 12.18
CA ALA A 42 -25.41 10.55 10.77
C ALA A 42 -24.22 9.75 10.22
N LEU A 43 -23.31 9.26 11.09
CA LEU A 43 -22.14 8.45 10.72
C LEU A 43 -22.37 6.94 10.90
N GLU A 44 -23.51 6.54 11.42
CA GLU A 44 -23.87 5.13 11.56
C GLU A 44 -24.05 4.48 10.18
N GLY A 45 -23.36 3.38 9.89
CA GLY A 45 -23.37 2.72 8.58
C GLY A 45 -22.61 3.51 7.49
N VAL A 46 -21.63 4.33 7.90
CA VAL A 46 -20.76 5.10 7.02
C VAL A 46 -19.32 4.69 7.29
N THR A 47 -18.90 3.56 6.68
CA THR A 47 -17.57 3.01 6.88
C THR A 47 -17.03 2.38 5.59
N ILE A 48 -15.75 2.01 5.61
CA ILE A 48 -15.15 1.12 4.63
C ILE A 48 -14.80 -0.17 5.34
N ILE A 49 -15.53 -1.24 5.03
CA ILE A 49 -15.27 -2.59 5.52
C ILE A 49 -14.11 -3.16 4.73
N ASP A 50 -13.10 -3.68 5.42
CA ASP A 50 -11.97 -4.32 4.73
C ASP A 50 -12.43 -5.59 3.99
N LYS A 51 -12.37 -5.54 2.67
CA LYS A 51 -12.69 -6.63 1.75
C LYS A 51 -11.55 -6.84 0.74
N LEU A 52 -10.30 -6.77 1.19
CA LEU A 52 -9.15 -7.04 0.32
C LEU A 52 -9.30 -8.39 -0.40
N ASP A 53 -8.81 -8.44 -1.63
CA ASP A 53 -8.92 -9.58 -2.58
C ASP A 53 -10.34 -9.87 -3.07
N SER A 54 -11.37 -9.10 -2.67
CA SER A 54 -12.71 -9.25 -3.24
C SER A 54 -12.74 -8.90 -4.72
N GLN A 55 -13.61 -9.58 -5.47
CA GLN A 55 -13.81 -9.36 -6.89
C GLN A 55 -14.93 -8.34 -7.11
N VAL A 56 -14.65 -7.25 -7.82
CA VAL A 56 -15.72 -6.35 -8.28
C VAL A 56 -16.58 -7.03 -9.36
N PRO A 57 -17.90 -6.77 -9.40
CA PRO A 57 -18.80 -7.34 -10.41
C PRO A 57 -18.52 -6.71 -11.77
N LEU A 58 -17.76 -7.41 -12.58
CA LEU A 58 -17.30 -6.93 -13.88
C LEU A 58 -18.43 -6.80 -14.93
N ASP A 59 -19.55 -7.45 -14.70
CA ASP A 59 -20.78 -7.40 -15.48
C ASP A 59 -21.74 -6.28 -15.04
N ALA A 60 -21.42 -5.55 -13.98
CA ALA A 60 -22.21 -4.39 -13.59
C ALA A 60 -22.19 -3.31 -14.68
N THR A 61 -23.36 -2.73 -15.00
CA THR A 61 -23.53 -1.80 -16.10
C THR A 61 -23.74 -0.37 -15.61
N PHE A 62 -23.14 0.57 -16.34
CA PHE A 62 -23.12 1.99 -16.03
C PHE A 62 -23.28 2.81 -17.31
N ARG A 63 -23.46 4.12 -17.17
CA ARG A 63 -23.29 5.08 -18.26
C ARG A 63 -21.97 5.81 -18.07
N ASP A 64 -21.17 5.86 -19.12
CA ASP A 64 -19.96 6.67 -19.15
C ASP A 64 -20.28 8.18 -19.32
N GLU A 65 -19.27 9.01 -19.24
CA GLU A 65 -19.38 10.45 -19.42
C GLU A 65 -19.89 10.90 -20.82
N ARG A 66 -19.98 9.97 -21.77
CA ARG A 66 -20.56 10.19 -23.11
C ARG A 66 -21.98 9.65 -23.23
N GLY A 67 -22.55 9.16 -22.15
CA GLY A 67 -23.89 8.57 -22.12
C GLY A 67 -23.98 7.16 -22.70
N ARG A 68 -22.86 6.51 -23.04
CA ARG A 68 -22.85 5.13 -23.56
C ARG A 68 -23.02 4.16 -22.39
N GLU A 69 -23.82 3.15 -22.60
CA GLU A 69 -23.89 2.03 -21.67
C GLU A 69 -22.63 1.18 -21.80
N VAL A 70 -21.97 0.94 -20.66
CA VAL A 70 -20.71 0.21 -20.56
C VAL A 70 -20.77 -0.74 -19.37
N SER A 71 -20.15 -1.90 -19.49
CA SER A 71 -19.90 -2.78 -18.35
C SER A 71 -18.66 -2.32 -17.59
N PHE A 72 -18.57 -2.66 -16.30
CA PHE A 72 -17.35 -2.36 -15.50
C PHE A 72 -16.10 -3.02 -16.12
N ARG A 73 -16.29 -4.19 -16.79
CA ARG A 73 -15.24 -4.87 -17.55
C ARG A 73 -14.66 -4.05 -18.68
N GLU A 74 -15.50 -3.29 -19.39
CA GLU A 74 -15.06 -2.47 -20.52
C GLU A 74 -14.29 -1.24 -20.09
N VAL A 75 -14.57 -0.74 -18.88
CA VAL A 75 -13.92 0.43 -18.29
C VAL A 75 -12.61 0.07 -17.57
N LEU A 76 -12.57 -1.12 -16.97
CA LEU A 76 -11.37 -1.59 -16.28
C LEU A 76 -10.28 -1.99 -17.27
N PRO A 77 -9.08 -1.40 -17.23
CA PRO A 77 -7.99 -1.77 -18.13
C PRO A 77 -7.53 -3.22 -17.89
N LYS A 78 -7.19 -3.93 -18.95
CA LYS A 78 -6.82 -5.36 -18.88
C LYS A 78 -5.34 -5.61 -18.52
N ASP A 79 -4.51 -4.61 -18.68
CA ASP A 79 -3.06 -4.71 -18.63
C ASP A 79 -2.42 -3.88 -17.50
N ARG A 80 -3.21 -3.05 -16.84
CA ARG A 80 -2.75 -2.14 -15.79
C ARG A 80 -3.78 -1.98 -14.66
N PRO A 81 -3.37 -1.55 -13.46
CA PRO A 81 -4.28 -1.31 -12.34
C PRO A 81 -5.17 -0.10 -12.57
N ALA A 82 -6.22 0.03 -11.77
CA ALA A 82 -7.07 1.21 -11.74
C ALA A 82 -7.25 1.73 -10.30
N ILE A 83 -7.40 3.04 -10.15
CA ILE A 83 -7.85 3.68 -8.92
C ILE A 83 -9.35 3.94 -9.06
N LEU A 84 -10.15 3.32 -8.20
CA LEU A 84 -11.59 3.53 -8.11
C LEU A 84 -11.87 4.54 -6.98
N GLN A 85 -12.41 5.69 -7.33
CA GLN A 85 -12.96 6.66 -6.40
C GLN A 85 -14.49 6.53 -6.41
N ILE A 86 -15.10 6.47 -5.23
CA ILE A 86 -16.54 6.37 -5.06
C ILE A 86 -17.03 7.60 -4.29
N GLY A 87 -18.07 8.21 -4.82
CA GLY A 87 -18.65 9.42 -4.24
C GLY A 87 -19.78 9.93 -5.14
N TYR A 88 -20.16 11.20 -5.03
CA TYR A 88 -21.13 11.81 -5.96
C TYR A 88 -20.64 13.20 -6.40
N MET A 89 -20.97 13.56 -7.63
CA MET A 89 -20.34 14.67 -8.34
C MET A 89 -20.84 16.05 -7.89
N ARG A 90 -22.08 16.12 -7.35
CA ARG A 90 -22.68 17.35 -6.81
C ARG A 90 -22.34 17.60 -5.33
N CYS A 91 -21.53 16.74 -4.71
CA CYS A 91 -21.13 16.88 -3.32
C CYS A 91 -20.49 18.24 -3.06
N PRO A 92 -21.01 19.03 -2.10
CA PRO A 92 -20.49 20.37 -1.84
C PRO A 92 -19.13 20.33 -1.13
N MET A 93 -18.71 19.20 -0.54
CA MET A 93 -17.55 19.17 0.34
C MET A 93 -16.66 17.92 0.19
N LEU A 94 -17.05 16.77 0.75
CA LEU A 94 -16.16 15.63 0.96
C LEU A 94 -15.67 14.98 -0.33
N CYS A 95 -16.55 14.73 -1.31
CA CYS A 95 -16.16 14.05 -2.55
C CYS A 95 -15.17 14.88 -3.37
N SER A 96 -15.35 16.20 -3.37
CA SER A 96 -14.41 17.13 -3.99
C SER A 96 -13.06 17.11 -3.26
N LEU A 97 -13.06 17.01 -1.91
CA LEU A 97 -11.81 16.89 -1.13
C LEU A 97 -11.05 15.59 -1.46
N VAL A 98 -11.75 14.45 -1.51
CA VAL A 98 -11.15 13.15 -1.85
C VAL A 98 -10.55 13.17 -3.26
N MET A 99 -11.33 13.65 -4.25
CA MET A 99 -10.88 13.68 -5.63
C MET A 99 -9.72 14.68 -5.85
N ASN A 100 -9.80 15.88 -5.26
CA ASN A 100 -8.72 16.86 -5.32
C ASN A 100 -7.44 16.36 -4.61
N ALA A 101 -7.59 15.64 -3.50
CA ALA A 101 -6.47 15.01 -2.82
C ALA A 101 -5.86 13.89 -3.68
N LEU A 102 -6.70 13.09 -4.36
CA LEU A 102 -6.24 12.07 -5.30
C LEU A 102 -5.45 12.72 -6.44
N VAL A 103 -6.00 13.77 -7.08
CA VAL A 103 -5.31 14.48 -8.18
C VAL A 103 -3.94 15.00 -7.72
N ARG A 104 -3.85 15.63 -6.56
CA ARG A 104 -2.56 16.07 -5.99
C ARG A 104 -1.60 14.90 -5.73
N GLY A 105 -2.11 13.79 -5.21
CA GLY A 105 -1.31 12.59 -4.97
C GLY A 105 -0.71 12.02 -6.26
N ILE A 106 -1.54 11.86 -7.29
CA ILE A 106 -1.10 11.29 -8.57
C ILE A 106 -0.27 12.26 -9.44
N GLN A 107 -0.40 13.57 -9.24
CA GLN A 107 0.50 14.56 -9.88
C GLN A 107 1.95 14.35 -9.45
N GLY A 108 2.20 13.96 -8.21
CA GLY A 108 3.52 13.67 -7.67
C GLY A 108 4.06 12.29 -8.04
N VAL A 109 3.32 11.47 -8.78
CA VAL A 109 3.77 10.18 -9.29
C VAL A 109 4.29 10.35 -10.72
N ASP A 110 5.43 9.74 -11.03
CA ASP A 110 6.05 9.81 -12.38
C ASP A 110 5.21 9.09 -13.45
N TRP A 111 4.29 8.22 -13.04
CA TRP A 111 3.39 7.48 -13.91
C TRP A 111 2.19 8.32 -14.34
N THR A 112 1.69 8.07 -15.54
CA THR A 112 0.62 8.86 -16.16
C THR A 112 -0.67 8.03 -16.25
N VAL A 113 -1.79 8.63 -15.91
CA VAL A 113 -3.13 8.07 -16.10
C VAL A 113 -3.36 7.79 -17.60
N GLY A 114 -3.88 6.61 -17.93
CA GLY A 114 -4.06 6.15 -19.30
C GLY A 114 -2.87 5.40 -19.87
N GLU A 115 -1.70 5.44 -19.19
CA GLU A 115 -0.49 4.72 -19.60
C GLU A 115 -0.14 3.58 -18.62
N GLN A 116 0.08 3.89 -17.35
CA GLN A 116 0.45 2.89 -16.34
C GLN A 116 -0.72 2.49 -15.44
N TYR A 117 -1.75 3.32 -15.34
CA TYR A 117 -2.98 3.04 -14.59
C TYR A 117 -4.13 3.90 -15.08
N ASP A 118 -5.36 3.56 -14.71
CA ASP A 118 -6.54 4.36 -15.01
C ASP A 118 -7.18 4.88 -13.71
N VAL A 119 -8.03 5.90 -13.83
CA VAL A 119 -8.85 6.44 -12.76
C VAL A 119 -10.32 6.30 -13.12
N ILE A 120 -11.06 5.62 -12.26
CA ILE A 120 -12.51 5.39 -12.41
C ILE A 120 -13.19 6.13 -11.26
N SER A 121 -14.08 7.07 -11.58
CA SER A 121 -14.95 7.74 -10.62
C SER A 121 -16.38 7.22 -10.77
N LEU A 122 -16.92 6.59 -9.73
CA LEU A 122 -18.27 6.05 -9.69
C LEU A 122 -19.16 6.92 -8.82
N SER A 123 -20.24 7.47 -9.40
CA SER A 123 -21.26 8.18 -8.62
C SER A 123 -22.13 7.21 -7.84
N VAL A 124 -22.36 7.50 -6.55
CA VAL A 124 -23.35 6.80 -5.71
C VAL A 124 -24.74 7.38 -5.85
N ASN A 125 -24.91 8.51 -6.54
CA ASN A 125 -26.18 9.16 -6.73
C ASN A 125 -26.79 8.79 -8.08
N PRO A 126 -27.85 7.96 -8.13
CA PRO A 126 -28.47 7.53 -9.38
C PRO A 126 -29.20 8.69 -10.14
N ALA A 127 -29.40 9.84 -9.48
CA ALA A 127 -29.95 11.04 -10.12
C ALA A 127 -28.90 11.85 -10.90
N GLU A 128 -27.62 11.50 -10.81
CA GLU A 128 -26.57 12.14 -11.61
C GLU A 128 -26.45 11.50 -12.99
N GLY A 129 -26.19 12.33 -14.00
CA GLY A 129 -26.17 11.91 -15.40
C GLY A 129 -24.83 12.17 -16.10
N PRO A 130 -24.71 11.68 -17.35
CA PRO A 130 -23.49 11.79 -18.15
C PRO A 130 -23.00 13.22 -18.38
N ASP A 131 -23.89 14.18 -18.56
CA ASP A 131 -23.51 15.60 -18.79
C ASP A 131 -22.70 16.16 -17.63
N LEU A 132 -23.11 15.82 -16.39
CA LEU A 132 -22.36 16.20 -15.20
C LEU A 132 -21.01 15.47 -15.10
N ALA A 133 -21.02 14.20 -15.46
CA ALA A 133 -19.83 13.35 -15.49
C ALA A 133 -18.79 13.87 -16.50
N GLU A 134 -19.23 14.32 -17.69
CA GLU A 134 -18.36 14.92 -18.70
C GLU A 134 -17.69 16.21 -18.19
N GLY A 135 -18.50 17.11 -17.60
CA GLY A 135 -17.97 18.36 -17.04
C GLY A 135 -16.95 18.12 -15.91
N LYS A 136 -17.22 17.15 -15.03
CA LYS A 136 -16.30 16.77 -13.96
C LYS A 136 -15.00 16.15 -14.50
N LYS A 137 -15.11 15.25 -15.47
CA LYS A 137 -13.94 14.67 -16.15
C LYS A 137 -13.07 15.76 -16.76
N ALA A 138 -13.65 16.67 -17.53
CA ALA A 138 -12.91 17.76 -18.15
C ALA A 138 -12.15 18.62 -17.12
N GLY A 139 -12.80 18.94 -16.00
CA GLY A 139 -12.21 19.70 -14.90
C GLY A 139 -11.02 18.98 -14.26
N TYR A 140 -11.17 17.72 -13.90
CA TYR A 140 -10.09 16.96 -13.25
C TYR A 140 -8.92 16.61 -14.17
N VAL A 141 -9.17 16.34 -15.45
CA VAL A 141 -8.11 16.17 -16.46
C VAL A 141 -7.31 17.46 -16.62
N ALA A 142 -7.97 18.62 -16.63
CA ALA A 142 -7.33 19.91 -16.69
C ALA A 142 -6.49 20.19 -15.42
N GLU A 143 -7.03 19.91 -14.23
CA GLU A 143 -6.34 20.05 -12.94
C GLU A 143 -5.11 19.11 -12.86
N TYR A 144 -5.23 17.88 -13.35
CA TYR A 144 -4.11 16.92 -13.40
C TYR A 144 -2.95 17.44 -14.25
N GLY A 145 -3.22 18.28 -15.25
CA GLY A 145 -2.21 18.98 -16.04
C GLY A 145 -1.51 18.12 -17.10
N ARG A 146 -2.01 16.92 -17.38
CA ARG A 146 -1.51 16.01 -18.43
C ARG A 146 -2.64 15.67 -19.40
N PRO A 147 -2.91 16.52 -20.42
CA PRO A 147 -4.08 16.37 -21.31
C PRO A 147 -4.18 15.04 -22.03
N LYS A 148 -3.04 14.42 -22.36
CA LYS A 148 -2.98 13.08 -22.99
C LYS A 148 -3.53 11.97 -22.09
N SER A 149 -3.70 12.22 -20.80
CA SER A 149 -4.25 11.25 -19.85
C SER A 149 -5.76 11.07 -19.96
N ALA A 150 -6.49 11.95 -20.65
CA ALA A 150 -7.94 11.95 -20.73
C ALA A 150 -8.60 10.59 -21.06
N PRO A 151 -8.02 9.72 -21.92
CA PRO A 151 -8.57 8.39 -22.19
C PRO A 151 -8.57 7.45 -20.97
N GLY A 152 -7.67 7.64 -20.02
CA GLY A 152 -7.58 6.82 -18.79
C GLY A 152 -8.45 7.32 -17.63
N TRP A 153 -9.26 8.37 -17.84
CA TRP A 153 -10.22 8.86 -16.86
C TRP A 153 -11.62 8.43 -17.25
N HIS A 154 -12.34 7.77 -16.35
CA HIS A 154 -13.68 7.26 -16.56
C HIS A 154 -14.60 7.77 -15.44
N PHE A 155 -15.70 8.42 -15.82
CA PHE A 155 -16.69 8.93 -14.88
C PHE A 155 -18.01 8.23 -15.13
N LEU A 156 -18.41 7.40 -14.17
CA LEU A 156 -19.55 6.49 -14.30
C LEU A 156 -20.74 6.98 -13.47
N THR A 157 -21.91 6.89 -14.09
CA THR A 157 -23.22 7.06 -13.47
C THR A 157 -24.06 5.81 -13.73
N GLY A 158 -25.06 5.54 -12.90
CA GLY A 158 -25.85 4.32 -13.10
C GLY A 158 -27.00 4.18 -12.12
N GLU A 159 -27.70 3.05 -12.24
CA GLU A 159 -28.81 2.69 -11.39
C GLU A 159 -28.31 2.24 -10.00
N GLU A 160 -29.09 2.53 -8.96
CA GLU A 160 -28.77 2.19 -7.57
C GLU A 160 -28.38 0.71 -7.40
N SER A 161 -29.08 -0.20 -8.09
CA SER A 161 -28.82 -1.62 -8.02
C SER A 161 -27.40 -2.00 -8.51
N GLN A 162 -26.93 -1.36 -9.58
CA GLN A 162 -25.60 -1.61 -10.14
C GLN A 162 -24.52 -0.92 -9.30
N ILE A 163 -24.80 0.28 -8.79
CA ILE A 163 -23.93 1.00 -7.87
C ILE A 163 -23.69 0.15 -6.62
N ARG A 164 -24.76 -0.35 -5.98
CA ARG A 164 -24.66 -1.20 -4.78
C ARG A 164 -23.82 -2.45 -5.01
N ARG A 165 -23.96 -3.11 -6.13
CA ARG A 165 -23.13 -4.28 -6.45
C ARG A 165 -21.62 -3.98 -6.36
N VAL A 166 -21.18 -2.83 -6.85
CA VAL A 166 -19.76 -2.44 -6.81
C VAL A 166 -19.36 -1.98 -5.43
N THR A 167 -20.16 -1.10 -4.79
CA THR A 167 -19.84 -0.56 -3.46
C THR A 167 -19.82 -1.66 -2.41
N ASP A 168 -20.76 -2.60 -2.44
CA ASP A 168 -20.79 -3.76 -1.55
C ASP A 168 -19.58 -4.68 -1.76
N ALA A 169 -19.16 -4.88 -3.01
CA ALA A 169 -18.00 -5.71 -3.32
C ALA A 169 -16.71 -5.14 -2.71
N VAL A 170 -16.52 -3.82 -2.75
CA VAL A 170 -15.32 -3.17 -2.17
C VAL A 170 -15.48 -2.75 -0.72
N GLY A 171 -16.65 -3.02 -0.11
CA GLY A 171 -16.93 -2.71 1.29
C GLY A 171 -17.19 -1.22 1.56
N PHE A 172 -17.60 -0.46 0.56
CA PHE A 172 -17.90 0.96 0.70
C PHE A 172 -19.36 1.17 1.11
N GLU A 173 -19.57 1.57 2.36
CA GLU A 173 -20.90 1.91 2.89
C GLU A 173 -21.20 3.38 2.70
N TYR A 174 -22.43 3.67 2.29
CA TYR A 174 -22.96 5.03 2.18
C TYR A 174 -24.45 5.09 2.49
N ARG A 175 -24.92 6.24 2.93
CA ARG A 175 -26.32 6.47 3.30
C ARG A 175 -26.81 7.79 2.74
N LEU A 176 -28.01 7.77 2.17
CA LEU A 176 -28.75 8.99 1.84
C LEU A 176 -29.32 9.58 3.14
N GLN A 177 -29.00 10.84 3.42
CA GLN A 177 -29.51 11.59 4.56
C GLN A 177 -30.87 12.25 4.24
N GLU A 178 -31.59 12.65 5.26
CA GLU A 178 -32.85 13.41 5.10
C GLU A 178 -32.64 14.72 4.34
N SER A 179 -31.47 15.31 4.41
CA SER A 179 -31.07 16.49 3.64
C SER A 179 -31.00 16.27 2.12
N GLY A 180 -31.03 15.01 1.67
CA GLY A 180 -30.78 14.65 0.26
C GLY A 180 -29.29 14.49 -0.08
N GLU A 181 -28.38 14.66 0.88
CA GLU A 181 -26.95 14.46 0.73
C GLU A 181 -26.57 13.00 1.07
N TYR A 182 -25.48 12.50 0.46
CA TYR A 182 -24.97 11.19 0.78
C TYR A 182 -23.81 11.30 1.78
N SER A 183 -23.94 10.62 2.92
CA SER A 183 -22.83 10.41 3.86
C SER A 183 -22.06 9.17 3.45
N HIS A 184 -20.73 9.28 3.41
CA HIS A 184 -19.83 8.17 3.12
C HIS A 184 -18.44 8.38 3.72
N ALA A 185 -17.69 7.30 3.92
CA ALA A 185 -16.32 7.38 4.37
C ALA A 185 -15.39 7.94 3.27
N ALA A 186 -14.24 8.49 3.69
CA ALA A 186 -13.24 9.01 2.77
C ALA A 186 -12.19 7.93 2.45
N GLY A 187 -12.00 7.65 1.17
CA GLY A 187 -10.98 6.71 0.69
C GLY A 187 -11.07 6.48 -0.81
N VAL A 188 -10.02 5.87 -1.35
CA VAL A 188 -9.97 5.39 -2.73
C VAL A 188 -9.50 3.95 -2.76
N PHE A 189 -9.94 3.20 -3.75
CA PHE A 189 -9.73 1.76 -3.90
C PHE A 189 -8.81 1.51 -5.06
N VAL A 190 -7.79 0.68 -4.87
CA VAL A 190 -6.86 0.31 -5.94
C VAL A 190 -7.20 -1.09 -6.39
N LEU A 191 -7.56 -1.22 -7.66
CA LEU A 191 -7.97 -2.47 -8.30
C LEU A 191 -6.86 -3.05 -9.16
N THR A 192 -6.71 -4.36 -9.12
CA THR A 192 -5.87 -5.11 -10.06
C THR A 192 -6.48 -5.12 -11.46
N PRO A 193 -5.72 -5.46 -12.52
CA PRO A 193 -6.22 -5.54 -13.89
C PRO A 193 -7.36 -6.58 -14.09
N ASP A 194 -7.45 -7.57 -13.22
CA ASP A 194 -8.54 -8.56 -13.21
C ASP A 194 -9.72 -8.13 -12.34
N GLY A 195 -9.65 -6.97 -11.69
CA GLY A 195 -10.74 -6.37 -10.94
C GLY A 195 -10.85 -6.83 -9.50
N ARG A 196 -9.74 -7.26 -8.88
CA ARG A 196 -9.69 -7.52 -7.44
C ARG A 196 -9.28 -6.29 -6.67
N LEU A 197 -9.84 -6.12 -5.49
CA LEU A 197 -9.44 -5.06 -4.56
C LEU A 197 -8.05 -5.37 -3.98
N SER A 198 -7.03 -4.64 -4.43
CA SER A 198 -5.67 -4.80 -3.95
C SER A 198 -5.40 -3.99 -2.70
N ARG A 199 -5.88 -2.73 -2.65
CA ARG A 199 -5.60 -1.82 -1.54
C ARG A 199 -6.70 -0.76 -1.37
N VAL A 200 -6.91 -0.33 -0.13
CA VAL A 200 -7.68 0.86 0.19
C VAL A 200 -6.73 1.92 0.74
N LEU A 201 -6.76 3.12 0.16
CA LEU A 201 -6.07 4.30 0.69
C LEU A 201 -7.11 5.17 1.40
N TYR A 202 -7.01 5.25 2.71
CA TYR A 202 -7.99 5.93 3.57
C TYR A 202 -7.74 7.43 3.70
N GLY A 203 -8.81 8.18 3.95
CA GLY A 203 -8.77 9.60 4.27
C GLY A 203 -8.76 10.52 3.04
N VAL A 204 -8.33 11.76 3.26
CA VAL A 204 -8.35 12.86 2.28
C VAL A 204 -6.95 13.41 1.99
N LYS A 205 -5.92 12.58 2.18
CA LYS A 205 -4.53 12.95 1.92
C LYS A 205 -3.76 11.73 1.40
N TYR A 206 -3.36 11.78 0.15
CA TYR A 206 -2.66 10.69 -0.52
C TYR A 206 -1.24 11.11 -0.87
N GLN A 207 -0.25 10.51 -0.17
CA GLN A 207 1.15 10.78 -0.48
C GLN A 207 1.51 10.11 -1.81
N PRO A 208 2.27 10.77 -2.71
CA PRO A 208 2.66 10.18 -3.99
C PRO A 208 3.35 8.83 -3.86
N ALA A 209 4.18 8.66 -2.82
CA ALA A 209 4.84 7.39 -2.55
C ALA A 209 3.86 6.26 -2.23
N ASP A 210 2.82 6.53 -1.42
CA ASP A 210 1.81 5.53 -1.05
C ASP A 210 0.95 5.14 -2.27
N VAL A 211 0.55 6.14 -3.07
CA VAL A 211 -0.18 5.89 -4.33
C VAL A 211 0.65 5.04 -5.28
N ARG A 212 1.94 5.39 -5.47
CA ARG A 212 2.86 4.62 -6.31
C ARG A 212 2.99 3.17 -5.83
N MET A 213 3.16 2.96 -4.51
CA MET A 213 3.31 1.62 -3.94
C MET A 213 2.04 0.80 -4.08
N ALA A 214 0.85 1.39 -3.85
CA ALA A 214 -0.42 0.71 -4.02
C ALA A 214 -0.67 0.30 -5.48
N LEU A 215 -0.35 1.16 -6.45
CA LEU A 215 -0.42 0.86 -7.87
C LEU A 215 0.56 -0.25 -8.28
N LEU A 216 1.79 -0.21 -7.76
CA LEU A 216 2.79 -1.25 -8.00
C LEU A 216 2.32 -2.61 -7.49
N GLU A 217 1.80 -2.66 -6.27
CA GLU A 217 1.22 -3.87 -5.68
C GLU A 217 0.07 -4.41 -6.54
N ALA A 218 -0.89 -3.54 -6.91
CA ALA A 218 -2.04 -3.92 -7.71
C ALA A 218 -1.68 -4.38 -9.13
N SER A 219 -0.56 -3.91 -9.68
CA SER A 219 -0.10 -4.28 -11.01
C SER A 219 0.31 -5.74 -11.14
N GLN A 220 0.49 -6.45 -10.04
CA GLN A 220 1.01 -7.84 -10.02
C GLN A 220 2.32 -7.98 -10.80
N GLY A 221 3.17 -6.96 -10.76
CA GLY A 221 4.45 -6.91 -11.45
C GLY A 221 4.39 -6.50 -12.92
N LYS A 222 3.25 -6.05 -13.43
CA LYS A 222 3.11 -5.57 -14.82
C LYS A 222 3.70 -4.19 -15.03
N ILE A 223 3.82 -3.38 -13.97
CA ILE A 223 4.44 -2.05 -13.98
C ILE A 223 5.51 -1.95 -12.90
N GLY A 224 6.33 -0.91 -12.97
CA GLY A 224 7.42 -0.65 -12.02
C GLY A 224 8.74 -1.35 -12.38
N THR A 225 9.80 -0.97 -11.66
CA THR A 225 11.15 -1.49 -11.82
C THR A 225 11.45 -2.60 -10.81
N THR A 226 12.59 -3.28 -10.98
CA THR A 226 13.08 -4.26 -9.99
C THR A 226 13.34 -3.60 -8.63
N LEU A 227 13.82 -2.34 -8.63
CA LEU A 227 14.04 -1.58 -7.41
C LEU A 227 12.72 -1.29 -6.68
N ASP A 228 11.66 -0.93 -7.41
CA ASP A 228 10.33 -0.71 -6.85
C ASP A 228 9.81 -1.96 -6.13
N ARG A 229 10.03 -3.14 -6.70
CA ARG A 229 9.63 -4.43 -6.09
C ARG A 229 10.42 -4.75 -4.82
N ILE A 230 11.71 -4.41 -4.78
CA ILE A 230 12.53 -4.55 -3.58
C ILE A 230 12.03 -3.61 -2.49
N ILE A 231 11.73 -2.36 -2.84
CA ILE A 231 11.19 -1.36 -1.90
C ILE A 231 9.84 -1.86 -1.35
N LEU A 232 8.92 -2.31 -2.21
CA LEU A 232 7.62 -2.86 -1.79
C LEU A 232 7.79 -4.06 -0.83
N TRP A 233 8.77 -4.93 -1.10
CA TRP A 233 9.04 -6.07 -0.22
C TRP A 233 9.48 -5.64 1.19
N CYS A 234 10.17 -4.48 1.31
CA CYS A 234 10.61 -3.92 2.59
C CYS A 234 9.53 -3.10 3.32
N HIS A 235 8.41 -2.78 2.66
CA HIS A 235 7.35 -1.95 3.22
C HIS A 235 6.05 -2.75 3.37
N MET A 236 5.23 -2.32 4.34
CA MET A 236 3.87 -2.83 4.54
C MET A 236 2.92 -1.65 4.64
N TYR A 237 1.74 -1.78 4.06
CA TYR A 237 0.69 -0.78 4.23
C TYR A 237 0.11 -0.87 5.65
N ASP A 238 0.11 0.27 6.34
CA ASP A 238 -0.51 0.44 7.65
C ASP A 238 -1.76 1.31 7.50
N ALA A 239 -2.93 0.69 7.66
CA ALA A 239 -4.20 1.39 7.53
C ALA A 239 -4.40 2.47 8.62
N GLN A 240 -3.78 2.30 9.81
CA GLN A 240 -3.86 3.27 10.89
C GLN A 240 -2.95 4.48 10.63
N ALA A 241 -1.78 4.25 10.06
CA ALA A 241 -0.90 5.33 9.62
C ALA A 241 -1.36 5.97 8.29
N GLY A 242 -2.28 5.32 7.58
CA GLY A 242 -2.78 5.76 6.28
C GLY A 242 -1.74 5.72 5.16
N GLY A 243 -0.71 4.87 5.28
CA GLY A 243 0.37 4.81 4.32
C GLY A 243 1.28 3.59 4.45
N TYR A 244 2.32 3.51 3.61
CA TYR A 244 3.31 2.44 3.65
C TYR A 244 4.41 2.74 4.68
N VAL A 245 4.65 1.79 5.59
CA VAL A 245 5.67 1.87 6.64
C VAL A 245 6.75 0.83 6.41
N VAL A 246 7.98 1.17 6.82
CA VAL A 246 9.11 0.24 6.75
C VAL A 246 8.91 -0.90 7.73
N LEU A 247 8.96 -2.13 7.25
CA LEU A 247 8.90 -3.31 8.11
C LEU A 247 10.25 -3.50 8.82
N ALA A 248 10.39 -2.87 10.01
CA ALA A 248 11.62 -2.86 10.80
C ALA A 248 12.22 -4.27 10.99
N MET A 249 11.38 -5.29 11.15
CA MET A 249 11.81 -6.68 11.28
C MET A 249 12.63 -7.17 10.08
N ARG A 250 12.26 -6.82 8.85
CA ARG A 250 12.99 -7.22 7.63
C ARG A 250 14.34 -6.53 7.53
N VAL A 251 14.39 -5.23 7.89
CA VAL A 251 15.66 -4.49 7.95
C VAL A 251 16.60 -5.10 8.99
N MET A 252 16.08 -5.45 10.16
CA MET A 252 16.86 -6.12 11.21
C MET A 252 17.34 -7.51 10.78
N GLN A 253 16.53 -8.30 10.09
CA GLN A 253 16.91 -9.61 9.56
C GLN A 253 18.06 -9.50 8.55
N ILE A 254 17.98 -8.55 7.61
CA ILE A 254 19.05 -8.32 6.62
C ILE A 254 20.34 -7.87 7.33
N GLY A 255 20.24 -6.89 8.25
CA GLY A 255 21.37 -6.40 9.04
C GLY A 255 22.01 -7.50 9.88
N GLY A 256 21.19 -8.31 10.55
CA GLY A 256 21.66 -9.46 11.33
C GLY A 256 22.36 -10.53 10.48
N ALA A 257 21.80 -10.89 9.35
CA ALA A 257 22.38 -11.84 8.42
C ALA A 257 23.73 -11.34 7.86
N LEU A 258 23.82 -10.07 7.50
CA LEU A 258 25.06 -9.44 7.05
C LEU A 258 26.13 -9.47 8.14
N THR A 259 25.76 -9.11 9.37
CA THR A 259 26.66 -9.13 10.53
C THR A 259 27.20 -10.55 10.78
N LEU A 260 26.32 -11.56 10.75
CA LEU A 260 26.72 -12.96 10.91
C LEU A 260 27.64 -13.43 9.77
N ALA A 261 27.38 -13.03 8.55
CA ALA A 261 28.24 -13.38 7.40
C ALA A 261 29.62 -12.74 7.51
N VAL A 262 29.72 -11.47 7.92
CA VAL A 262 31.01 -10.77 8.08
C VAL A 262 31.79 -11.34 9.27
N LEU A 263 31.17 -11.51 10.43
CA LEU A 263 31.83 -12.04 11.61
C LEU A 263 32.20 -13.51 11.44
N GLY A 264 31.27 -14.34 10.95
CA GLY A 264 31.50 -15.77 10.70
C GLY A 264 32.56 -16.02 9.64
N GLY A 265 32.51 -15.25 8.54
CA GLY A 265 33.52 -15.33 7.47
C GLY A 265 34.90 -14.85 7.95
N GLY A 266 34.95 -13.75 8.71
CA GLY A 266 36.19 -13.23 9.31
C GLY A 266 36.83 -14.20 10.29
N LEU A 267 36.06 -14.75 11.25
CA LEU A 267 36.52 -15.72 12.21
C LEU A 267 36.94 -17.04 11.51
N GLY A 268 36.17 -17.52 10.56
CA GLY A 268 36.47 -18.70 9.77
C GLY A 268 37.77 -18.54 8.97
N TRP A 269 37.98 -17.36 8.36
CA TRP A 269 39.24 -17.06 7.67
C TRP A 269 40.44 -17.01 8.64
N PHE A 270 40.28 -16.40 9.85
CA PHE A 270 41.33 -16.39 10.89
C PHE A 270 41.70 -17.81 11.34
N TRP A 271 40.69 -18.65 11.63
CA TRP A 271 40.93 -20.04 12.04
C TRP A 271 41.56 -20.87 10.93
N TRP A 272 41.10 -20.68 9.71
CA TRP A 272 41.74 -21.37 8.57
C TRP A 272 43.21 -20.95 8.38
N ARG A 273 43.48 -19.66 8.51
CA ARG A 273 44.86 -19.14 8.41
C ARG A 273 45.73 -19.67 9.54
N GLU A 274 45.25 -19.71 10.76
CA GLU A 274 45.97 -20.26 11.91
C GLU A 274 46.20 -21.77 11.79
N ALA A 275 45.18 -22.54 11.38
CA ALA A 275 45.29 -23.96 11.16
C ALA A 275 46.32 -24.30 10.05
N ARG A 276 46.36 -23.46 9.00
CA ARG A 276 47.35 -23.58 7.93
C ARG A 276 48.77 -23.25 8.43
N ALA A 277 48.94 -22.23 9.23
CA ALA A 277 50.23 -21.89 9.83
C ALA A 277 50.76 -22.97 10.76
N ARG A 278 49.90 -23.59 11.57
CA ARG A 278 50.27 -24.73 12.43
C ARG A 278 50.69 -25.97 11.66
N ARG A 279 50.12 -26.22 10.48
CA ARG A 279 50.52 -27.36 9.60
C ARG A 279 51.85 -27.13 8.91
N LEU A 280 52.28 -25.90 8.74
CA LEU A 280 53.53 -25.52 8.08
C LEU A 280 54.67 -25.25 9.08
N ALA A 281 54.40 -25.27 10.38
CA ALA A 281 55.44 -25.12 11.41
C ALA A 281 56.31 -26.40 11.45
N PRO A 282 57.63 -26.26 11.38
CA PRO A 282 58.53 -27.44 11.48
C PRO A 282 58.40 -28.05 12.88
N PRO A 283 58.59 -29.36 13.02
CA PRO A 283 58.57 -30.03 14.33
C PRO A 283 59.60 -29.36 15.26
N THR A 284 59.16 -28.84 16.38
CA THR A 284 60.03 -28.27 17.42
C THR A 284 60.89 -29.44 17.96
N GLU A 285 62.18 -29.39 17.75
CA GLU A 285 63.14 -30.30 18.37
C GLU A 285 63.11 -30.13 19.90
N ALA A 286 62.17 -30.80 20.56
CA ALA A 286 62.13 -30.96 21.99
C ALA A 286 62.86 -32.29 22.32
N GLY A 287 64.16 -32.23 22.47
CA GLY A 287 64.87 -33.43 22.90
C GLY A 287 66.35 -33.49 22.62
N ALA A 288 67.11 -32.47 22.98
CA ALA A 288 68.55 -32.67 23.09
C ALA A 288 69.11 -31.83 24.28
N ALA A 289 68.85 -32.31 25.49
CA ALA A 289 69.60 -31.90 26.65
C ALA A 289 69.62 -33.10 27.64
N ARG A 290 70.62 -33.96 27.48
CA ARG A 290 71.14 -34.77 28.58
C ARG A 290 72.58 -34.39 28.80
#